data_5abd68d0e9708bf4124a3ab0f59196b9
#
_entry.id   5abd68d0e9708bf4124a3ab0f59196b9
#
_cell.length_a   1.000
_cell.length_b   1.000
_cell.length_c   1.000
_cell.angle_alpha   90.00
_cell.angle_beta   90.00
_cell.angle_gamma   90.00
#
_symmetry.space_group_name_H-M   'P 1'
#
loop_
_entity.id
_entity.type
_entity.pdbx_description
1 polymer ?
#
loop_
_entity_poly.entity_id
_entity_poly.type
_entity_poly.pdbx_seq_one_letter_code
_entity_poly.pdbx_strand_id
1 'polypeptide(L)'
;MNESTVIALGFFDGVHIGHGELLKMAVRRAQERGCRSAAFTFDRSPREFVTGKPVPLLTTPSERANIIRTQYGVQEVFVEPFDRNMMTMPWEDFISELLVRKYHALHLVAGHDFRFGHKNEGDVEKLRSYCASHGLGCDIIPRVEKDGVTVSSTYIRSLLEAGEVRRAAEFLGHYFSVEGTVRHGEGIGKKALFPTANLIPEEHIIALKRGVYATRAHLPNGETCVGVTNVGVRPTVSDKNTVTIETYLVGFDGDLYGQKLQLDFFDYLREEKKFSSTRELHDMIAKNAREAEMIVK
;
A
#
# COMPACT_ATOMS: atom_id res chain seq x y z
N MET A 1 -3.55 -5.38 -32.28
CA MET A 1 -4.10 -4.67 -31.11
C MET A 1 -3.44 -3.31 -31.07
N ASN A 2 -4.18 -2.27 -30.73
CA ASN A 2 -3.61 -0.90 -30.65
C ASN A 2 -2.62 -0.88 -29.46
N GLU A 3 -1.34 -0.62 -29.73
CA GLU A 3 -0.29 -0.56 -28.68
C GLU A 3 -0.35 0.72 -27.85
N SER A 4 -1.15 1.71 -28.27
CA SER A 4 -1.27 3.00 -27.59
C SER A 4 -1.87 2.87 -26.20
N THR A 5 -1.44 3.74 -25.30
CA THR A 5 -1.84 3.73 -23.90
C THR A 5 -2.37 5.09 -23.42
N VAL A 6 -3.28 5.05 -22.45
CA VAL A 6 -3.59 6.18 -21.56
C VAL A 6 -2.94 5.91 -20.21
N ILE A 7 -2.07 6.80 -19.76
CA ILE A 7 -1.21 6.55 -18.59
C ILE A 7 -1.56 7.51 -17.45
N ALA A 8 -1.96 6.94 -16.30
CA ALA A 8 -2.00 7.68 -15.04
C ALA A 8 -0.60 7.74 -14.43
N LEU A 9 -0.16 8.96 -14.06
CA LEU A 9 1.18 9.23 -13.55
C LEU A 9 1.18 9.45 -12.05
N GLY A 10 1.98 8.69 -11.28
CA GLY A 10 2.10 8.88 -9.85
C GLY A 10 2.97 7.84 -9.16
N PHE A 11 3.40 8.13 -7.94
CA PHE A 11 4.05 7.12 -7.10
C PHE A 11 3.02 6.13 -6.54
N PHE A 12 1.78 6.56 -6.37
CA PHE A 12 0.62 5.75 -5.93
C PHE A 12 0.81 5.01 -4.61
N ASP A 13 1.64 5.48 -3.71
CA ASP A 13 1.82 4.83 -2.41
C ASP A 13 0.52 4.79 -1.60
N GLY A 14 0.07 3.56 -1.26
CA GLY A 14 -1.20 3.30 -0.62
C GLY A 14 -2.41 3.32 -1.55
N VAL A 15 -2.28 3.64 -2.82
CA VAL A 15 -3.37 3.67 -3.85
C VAL A 15 -4.68 4.24 -3.30
N HIS A 16 -4.61 5.34 -2.55
CA HIS A 16 -5.75 5.96 -1.87
C HIS A 16 -6.81 6.51 -2.85
N ILE A 17 -7.99 6.87 -2.33
CA ILE A 17 -9.12 7.30 -3.18
C ILE A 17 -8.78 8.48 -4.09
N GLY A 18 -7.86 9.38 -3.68
CA GLY A 18 -7.34 10.44 -4.55
C GLY A 18 -6.55 9.90 -5.76
N HIS A 19 -5.72 8.88 -5.56
CA HIS A 19 -5.08 8.15 -6.65
C HIS A 19 -6.12 7.43 -7.53
N GLY A 20 -7.18 6.91 -6.91
CA GLY A 20 -8.28 6.26 -7.60
C GLY A 20 -8.94 7.13 -8.67
N GLU A 21 -9.04 8.44 -8.46
CA GLU A 21 -9.62 9.34 -9.48
C GLU A 21 -8.73 9.46 -10.72
N LEU A 22 -7.40 9.43 -10.57
CA LEU A 22 -6.47 9.39 -11.71
C LEU A 22 -6.63 8.08 -12.49
N LEU A 23 -6.68 6.96 -11.77
CA LEU A 23 -6.77 5.62 -12.36
C LEU A 23 -8.10 5.41 -13.09
N LYS A 24 -9.22 5.82 -12.49
CA LYS A 24 -10.55 5.81 -13.13
C LYS A 24 -10.59 6.68 -14.39
N MET A 25 -9.96 7.86 -14.35
CA MET A 25 -9.87 8.73 -15.52
C MET A 25 -9.08 8.06 -16.64
N ALA A 26 -7.93 7.43 -16.31
CA ALA A 26 -7.12 6.71 -17.30
C ALA A 26 -7.90 5.56 -17.95
N VAL A 27 -8.63 4.75 -17.16
CA VAL A 27 -9.49 3.67 -17.67
C VAL A 27 -10.58 4.22 -18.59
N ARG A 28 -11.28 5.28 -18.17
CA ARG A 28 -12.33 5.91 -18.97
C ARG A 28 -11.79 6.44 -20.31
N ARG A 29 -10.68 7.17 -20.29
CA ARG A 29 -10.06 7.71 -21.50
C ARG A 29 -9.55 6.62 -22.45
N ALA A 30 -9.04 5.52 -21.88
CA ALA A 30 -8.62 4.38 -22.68
C ALA A 30 -9.81 3.72 -23.40
N GLN A 31 -10.93 3.54 -22.71
CA GLN A 31 -12.17 3.01 -23.31
C GLN A 31 -12.70 3.93 -24.41
N GLU A 32 -12.78 5.26 -24.18
CA GLU A 32 -13.22 6.24 -25.17
C GLU A 32 -12.34 6.25 -26.44
N ARG A 33 -11.06 5.89 -26.32
CA ARG A 33 -10.08 5.89 -27.41
C ARG A 33 -9.79 4.53 -28.02
N GLY A 34 -10.37 3.46 -27.48
CA GLY A 34 -10.14 2.09 -27.95
C GLY A 34 -8.68 1.64 -27.78
N CYS A 35 -8.02 2.05 -26.69
CA CYS A 35 -6.63 1.72 -26.37
C CYS A 35 -6.50 1.17 -24.94
N ARG A 36 -5.28 0.85 -24.50
CA ARG A 36 -5.04 0.27 -23.17
C ARG A 36 -4.94 1.33 -22.09
N SER A 37 -5.48 1.04 -20.91
CA SER A 37 -5.25 1.83 -19.70
C SER A 37 -3.98 1.38 -18.99
N ALA A 38 -3.19 2.34 -18.51
CA ALA A 38 -1.96 2.06 -17.78
C ALA A 38 -1.78 2.99 -16.57
N ALA A 39 -1.00 2.54 -15.61
CA ALA A 39 -0.45 3.36 -14.53
C ALA A 39 1.08 3.31 -14.59
N PHE A 40 1.72 4.45 -14.40
CA PHE A 40 3.18 4.57 -14.31
C PHE A 40 3.58 4.87 -12.87
N THR A 41 4.46 4.06 -12.29
CA THR A 41 4.94 4.20 -10.92
C THR A 41 6.42 3.76 -10.81
N PHE A 42 7.00 3.88 -9.61
CA PHE A 42 8.38 3.51 -9.34
C PHE A 42 8.48 2.33 -8.35
N ASP A 43 9.58 1.58 -8.45
CA ASP A 43 9.92 0.47 -7.54
C ASP A 43 10.19 0.94 -6.10
N ARG A 44 10.70 2.16 -5.94
CA ARG A 44 11.02 2.79 -4.64
C ARG A 44 10.60 4.24 -4.58
N SER A 45 10.58 4.80 -3.37
CA SER A 45 10.24 6.20 -3.17
C SER A 45 11.30 7.13 -3.79
N PRO A 46 10.94 8.02 -4.74
CA PRO A 46 11.86 9.05 -5.23
C PRO A 46 12.43 9.91 -4.11
N ARG A 47 11.62 10.23 -3.10
CA ARG A 47 12.04 11.02 -1.93
C ARG A 47 13.13 10.30 -1.13
N GLU A 48 12.98 9.00 -0.91
CA GLU A 48 14.00 8.19 -0.20
C GLU A 48 15.31 8.19 -0.96
N PHE A 49 15.26 7.94 -2.28
CA PHE A 49 16.44 7.92 -3.12
C PHE A 49 17.20 9.27 -3.12
N VAL A 50 16.45 10.39 -3.22
CA VAL A 50 17.04 11.73 -3.25
C VAL A 50 17.58 12.16 -1.89
N THR A 51 16.90 11.84 -0.80
CA THR A 51 17.28 12.31 0.54
C THR A 51 18.19 11.35 1.30
N GLY A 52 18.30 10.10 0.85
CA GLY A 52 18.97 9.01 1.58
C GLY A 52 18.31 8.63 2.91
N LYS A 53 17.08 9.14 3.16
CA LYS A 53 16.33 8.84 4.38
C LYS A 53 15.19 7.87 4.06
N PRO A 54 15.06 6.76 4.83
CA PRO A 54 13.96 5.82 4.62
C PRO A 54 12.60 6.50 4.65
N VAL A 55 11.74 6.15 3.71
CA VAL A 55 10.35 6.57 3.68
C VAL A 55 9.49 5.33 3.90
N PRO A 56 8.83 5.18 5.06
CA PRO A 56 7.94 4.07 5.31
C PRO A 56 6.82 4.03 4.27
N LEU A 57 6.66 2.90 3.58
CA LEU A 57 5.67 2.73 2.54
C LEU A 57 4.32 2.30 3.12
N LEU A 58 3.24 2.71 2.45
CA LEU A 58 1.88 2.20 2.70
C LEU A 58 1.62 0.89 1.96
N THR A 59 2.29 0.70 0.83
CA THR A 59 2.19 -0.51 -0.01
C THR A 59 3.53 -0.86 -0.61
N THR A 60 3.85 -2.14 -0.70
CA THR A 60 4.94 -2.62 -1.53
C THR A 60 4.66 -2.34 -3.01
N PRO A 61 5.66 -2.34 -3.91
CA PRO A 61 5.43 -2.18 -5.35
C PRO A 61 4.51 -3.26 -5.93
N SER A 62 4.60 -4.50 -5.45
CA SER A 62 3.76 -5.62 -5.86
C SER A 62 2.30 -5.45 -5.44
N GLU A 63 2.06 -5.13 -4.16
CA GLU A 63 0.71 -4.84 -3.63
C GLU A 63 0.08 -3.65 -4.34
N ARG A 64 0.84 -2.58 -4.53
CA ARG A 64 0.41 -1.38 -5.27
C ARG A 64 -0.07 -1.72 -6.67
N ALA A 65 0.73 -2.48 -7.42
CA ALA A 65 0.38 -2.91 -8.76
C ALA A 65 -0.86 -3.83 -8.77
N ASN A 66 -0.99 -4.70 -7.76
CA ASN A 66 -2.16 -5.55 -7.61
C ASN A 66 -3.43 -4.74 -7.34
N ILE A 67 -3.41 -3.81 -6.38
CA ILE A 67 -4.56 -2.93 -6.07
C ILE A 67 -4.96 -2.12 -7.30
N ILE A 68 -4.01 -1.53 -8.01
CA ILE A 68 -4.27 -0.76 -9.25
C ILE A 68 -5.00 -1.61 -10.28
N ARG A 69 -4.61 -2.87 -10.48
CA ARG A 69 -5.25 -3.76 -11.44
C ARG A 69 -6.62 -4.24 -10.96
N THR A 70 -6.70 -4.74 -9.74
CA THR A 70 -7.90 -5.45 -9.26
C THR A 70 -9.01 -4.50 -8.84
N GLN A 71 -8.67 -3.39 -8.20
CA GLN A 71 -9.66 -2.43 -7.70
C GLN A 71 -10.09 -1.41 -8.75
N TYR A 72 -9.19 -0.99 -9.64
CA TYR A 72 -9.45 0.07 -10.60
C TYR A 72 -9.56 -0.42 -12.05
N GLY A 73 -9.26 -1.69 -12.34
CA GLY A 73 -9.37 -2.27 -13.67
C GLY A 73 -8.34 -1.74 -14.67
N VAL A 74 -7.23 -1.19 -14.19
CA VAL A 74 -6.12 -0.76 -15.06
C VAL A 74 -5.44 -1.98 -15.66
N GLN A 75 -5.29 -1.99 -16.97
CA GLN A 75 -4.79 -3.17 -17.69
C GLN A 75 -3.29 -3.38 -17.49
N GLU A 76 -2.51 -2.29 -17.47
CA GLU A 76 -1.06 -2.38 -17.32
C GLU A 76 -0.53 -1.49 -16.20
N VAL A 77 0.50 -1.95 -15.51
CA VAL A 77 1.21 -1.14 -14.50
C VAL A 77 2.69 -1.21 -14.82
N PHE A 78 3.24 -0.06 -15.21
CA PHE A 78 4.65 0.13 -15.49
C PHE A 78 5.35 0.53 -14.19
N VAL A 79 6.14 -0.39 -13.66
CA VAL A 79 6.94 -0.15 -12.45
C VAL A 79 8.38 0.06 -12.88
N GLU A 80 8.82 1.32 -12.94
CA GLU A 80 10.18 1.66 -13.34
C GLU A 80 11.13 1.74 -12.14
N PRO A 81 12.39 1.34 -12.29
CA PRO A 81 13.39 1.59 -11.27
C PRO A 81 13.65 3.09 -11.13
N PHE A 82 13.58 3.59 -9.88
CA PHE A 82 14.00 4.97 -9.61
C PHE A 82 15.49 4.98 -9.26
N ASP A 83 16.31 5.11 -10.28
CA ASP A 83 17.77 5.15 -10.21
C ASP A 83 18.34 6.55 -10.53
N ARG A 84 19.66 6.65 -10.64
CA ARG A 84 20.33 7.89 -10.98
C ARG A 84 19.94 8.43 -12.35
N ASN A 85 19.71 7.56 -13.33
CA ASN A 85 19.30 7.97 -14.68
C ASN A 85 17.91 8.59 -14.66
N MET A 86 16.96 7.94 -13.96
CA MET A 86 15.61 8.47 -13.77
C MET A 86 15.63 9.80 -13.00
N MET A 87 16.43 9.91 -11.94
CA MET A 87 16.55 11.13 -11.13
C MET A 87 17.09 12.32 -11.94
N THR A 88 17.98 12.08 -12.90
CA THR A 88 18.63 13.13 -13.71
C THR A 88 18.01 13.32 -15.09
N MET A 89 16.95 12.58 -15.42
CA MET A 89 16.28 12.66 -16.72
C MET A 89 15.63 14.05 -16.90
N PRO A 90 15.90 14.76 -18.00
CA PRO A 90 15.21 16.00 -18.35
C PRO A 90 13.69 15.78 -18.39
N TRP A 91 12.93 16.82 -18.03
CA TRP A 91 11.47 16.66 -17.97
C TRP A 91 10.85 16.42 -19.37
N GLU A 92 11.44 16.97 -20.42
CA GLU A 92 11.03 16.70 -21.81
C GLU A 92 11.25 15.23 -22.17
N ASP A 93 12.41 14.67 -21.86
CA ASP A 93 12.76 13.28 -22.14
C ASP A 93 11.88 12.30 -21.36
N PHE A 94 11.49 12.68 -20.15
CA PHE A 94 10.52 11.88 -19.38
C PHE A 94 9.20 11.71 -20.15
N ILE A 95 8.72 12.76 -20.83
CA ILE A 95 7.51 12.66 -21.64
C ILE A 95 7.81 11.98 -22.98
N SER A 96 8.79 12.49 -23.75
CA SER A 96 9.03 12.07 -25.12
C SER A 96 9.58 10.66 -25.25
N GLU A 97 10.67 10.36 -24.52
CA GLU A 97 11.38 9.09 -24.65
C GLU A 97 10.73 7.99 -23.81
N LEU A 98 10.34 8.31 -22.57
CA LEU A 98 9.83 7.30 -21.66
C LEU A 98 8.33 7.07 -21.87
N LEU A 99 7.50 8.12 -21.76
CA LEU A 99 6.04 7.91 -21.81
C LEU A 99 5.55 7.70 -23.24
N VAL A 100 5.98 8.53 -24.19
CA VAL A 100 5.48 8.45 -25.58
C VAL A 100 6.19 7.35 -26.35
N ARG A 101 7.53 7.36 -26.41
CA ARG A 101 8.26 6.43 -27.26
C ARG A 101 8.28 5.01 -26.70
N LYS A 102 8.61 4.84 -25.39
CA LYS A 102 8.70 3.51 -24.77
C LYS A 102 7.33 2.91 -24.45
N TYR A 103 6.40 3.72 -23.90
CA TYR A 103 5.09 3.24 -23.42
C TYR A 103 3.92 3.61 -24.32
N HIS A 104 4.18 4.21 -25.48
CA HIS A 104 3.19 4.55 -26.50
C HIS A 104 2.02 5.38 -25.97
N ALA A 105 2.32 6.32 -25.05
CA ALA A 105 1.32 7.19 -24.46
C ALA A 105 0.71 8.12 -25.52
N LEU A 106 -0.61 8.12 -25.61
CA LEU A 106 -1.37 9.11 -26.40
C LEU A 106 -2.19 10.05 -25.51
N HIS A 107 -2.29 9.75 -24.23
CA HIS A 107 -3.00 10.56 -23.25
C HIS A 107 -2.40 10.36 -21.86
N LEU A 108 -2.16 11.45 -21.13
CA LEU A 108 -1.57 11.45 -19.80
C LEU A 108 -2.57 11.97 -18.77
N VAL A 109 -2.62 11.32 -17.62
CA VAL A 109 -3.47 11.72 -16.49
C VAL A 109 -2.58 11.94 -15.27
N ALA A 110 -2.61 13.13 -14.69
CA ALA A 110 -1.77 13.48 -13.54
C ALA A 110 -2.57 14.20 -12.44
N GLY A 111 -2.10 14.16 -11.21
CA GLY A 111 -2.65 14.98 -10.11
C GLY A 111 -2.21 16.44 -10.22
N HIS A 112 -2.96 17.34 -9.61
CA HIS A 112 -2.73 18.79 -9.64
C HIS A 112 -1.34 19.23 -9.12
N ASP A 113 -0.72 18.42 -8.29
CA ASP A 113 0.58 18.66 -7.65
C ASP A 113 1.72 17.82 -8.24
N PHE A 114 1.46 17.14 -9.38
CA PHE A 114 2.43 16.25 -9.99
C PHE A 114 3.69 16.99 -10.43
N ARG A 115 4.85 16.43 -10.04
CA ARG A 115 6.18 16.92 -10.40
C ARG A 115 7.00 15.78 -10.98
N PHE A 116 7.83 16.09 -12.00
CA PHE A 116 8.64 15.11 -12.69
C PHE A 116 9.90 15.71 -13.31
N GLY A 117 10.78 14.83 -13.80
CA GLY A 117 12.05 15.23 -14.40
C GLY A 117 13.09 15.69 -13.37
N HIS A 118 14.28 16.03 -13.86
CA HIS A 118 15.39 16.44 -13.03
C HIS A 118 15.01 17.61 -12.11
N LYS A 119 15.28 17.46 -10.80
CA LYS A 119 14.97 18.46 -9.77
C LYS A 119 13.51 18.93 -9.74
N ASN A 120 12.56 18.11 -10.20
CA ASN A 120 11.15 18.47 -10.30
C ASN A 120 10.87 19.69 -11.20
N GLU A 121 11.67 19.89 -12.25
CA GLU A 121 11.50 21.00 -13.20
C GLU A 121 10.20 20.87 -14.01
N GLY A 122 9.72 19.64 -14.25
CA GLY A 122 8.41 19.36 -14.84
C GLY A 122 7.29 19.59 -13.84
N ASP A 123 6.22 20.23 -14.28
CA ASP A 123 4.97 20.45 -13.53
C ASP A 123 3.75 20.26 -14.44
N VAL A 124 2.58 20.44 -13.89
CA VAL A 124 1.31 20.22 -14.61
C VAL A 124 1.10 21.20 -15.76
N GLU A 125 1.61 22.43 -15.67
CA GLU A 125 1.49 23.42 -16.74
C GLU A 125 2.42 23.08 -17.92
N LYS A 126 3.65 22.68 -17.63
CA LYS A 126 4.57 22.15 -18.65
C LYS A 126 4.02 20.87 -19.29
N LEU A 127 3.42 19.97 -18.49
CA LEU A 127 2.79 18.75 -19.00
C LEU A 127 1.66 19.08 -19.98
N ARG A 128 0.74 19.99 -19.61
CA ARG A 128 -0.35 20.45 -20.49
C ARG A 128 0.17 21.08 -21.78
N SER A 129 1.13 21.99 -21.65
CA SER A 129 1.70 22.72 -22.81
C SER A 129 2.38 21.75 -23.77
N TYR A 130 3.16 20.79 -23.23
CA TYR A 130 3.79 19.76 -24.03
C TYR A 130 2.76 18.89 -24.76
N CYS A 131 1.76 18.39 -24.04
CA CYS A 131 0.71 17.56 -24.63
C CYS A 131 -0.03 18.30 -25.74
N ALA A 132 -0.41 19.55 -25.50
CA ALA A 132 -1.11 20.37 -26.50
C ALA A 132 -0.30 20.59 -27.77
N SER A 133 1.03 20.87 -27.65
CA SER A 133 1.90 21.11 -28.79
C SER A 133 2.25 19.84 -29.57
N HIS A 134 2.09 18.65 -28.98
CA HIS A 134 2.43 17.37 -29.61
C HIS A 134 1.19 16.48 -29.91
N GLY A 135 -0.02 17.04 -29.83
CA GLY A 135 -1.25 16.32 -30.15
C GLY A 135 -1.62 15.18 -29.16
N LEU A 136 -1.07 15.25 -27.93
CA LEU A 136 -1.39 14.30 -26.86
C LEU A 136 -2.57 14.80 -26.03
N GLY A 137 -3.36 13.87 -25.49
CA GLY A 137 -4.37 14.20 -24.50
C GLY A 137 -3.73 14.45 -23.12
N CYS A 138 -4.38 15.30 -22.29
CA CYS A 138 -3.93 15.56 -20.93
C CYS A 138 -5.13 15.89 -20.02
N ASP A 139 -5.29 15.12 -18.94
CA ASP A 139 -6.23 15.44 -17.87
C ASP A 139 -5.44 15.69 -16.58
N ILE A 140 -5.76 16.79 -15.88
CA ILE A 140 -5.21 17.08 -14.56
C ILE A 140 -6.33 16.96 -13.54
N ILE A 141 -6.18 16.01 -12.64
CA ILE A 141 -7.16 15.72 -11.60
C ILE A 141 -6.97 16.70 -10.43
N PRO A 142 -8.02 17.39 -10.01
CA PRO A 142 -7.95 18.30 -8.89
C PRO A 142 -7.71 17.56 -7.57
N ARG A 143 -7.43 18.33 -6.51
CA ARG A 143 -7.33 17.82 -5.15
C ARG A 143 -8.62 17.10 -4.75
N VAL A 144 -8.46 15.92 -4.16
CA VAL A 144 -9.56 15.13 -3.62
C VAL A 144 -9.63 15.34 -2.10
N GLU A 145 -10.82 15.61 -1.61
CA GLU A 145 -11.10 15.76 -0.19
C GLU A 145 -12.17 14.77 0.25
N LYS A 146 -12.07 14.31 1.49
CA LYS A 146 -13.06 13.48 2.16
C LYS A 146 -13.27 14.04 3.57
N ASP A 147 -14.53 14.30 3.94
CA ASP A 147 -14.91 14.89 5.25
C ASP A 147 -14.17 16.22 5.55
N GLY A 148 -13.93 17.05 4.53
CA GLY A 148 -13.18 18.30 4.67
C GLY A 148 -11.66 18.15 4.85
N VAL A 149 -11.12 16.93 4.70
CA VAL A 149 -9.70 16.66 4.82
C VAL A 149 -9.12 16.26 3.46
N THR A 150 -7.98 16.84 3.09
CA THR A 150 -7.25 16.46 1.88
C THR A 150 -6.78 15.01 1.97
N VAL A 151 -7.13 14.21 0.98
CA VAL A 151 -6.69 12.82 0.86
C VAL A 151 -5.23 12.79 0.44
N SER A 152 -4.38 12.22 1.28
CA SER A 152 -2.93 12.10 1.00
C SER A 152 -2.30 10.92 1.74
N SER A 153 -1.21 10.36 1.18
CA SER A 153 -0.45 9.30 1.85
C SER A 153 0.13 9.78 3.19
N THR A 154 0.43 11.07 3.35
CA THR A 154 0.91 11.65 4.61
C THR A 154 -0.14 11.59 5.71
N TYR A 155 -1.37 11.99 5.41
CA TYR A 155 -2.48 11.91 6.35
C TYR A 155 -2.81 10.47 6.72
N ILE A 156 -2.84 9.57 5.73
CA ILE A 156 -3.07 8.14 5.96
C ILE A 156 -2.00 7.54 6.88
N ARG A 157 -0.72 7.90 6.69
CA ARG A 157 0.34 7.47 7.62
C ARG A 157 0.07 7.92 9.05
N SER A 158 -0.33 9.17 9.26
CA SER A 158 -0.64 9.66 10.61
C SER A 158 -1.79 8.90 11.28
N LEU A 159 -2.80 8.47 10.52
CA LEU A 159 -3.90 7.64 11.02
C LEU A 159 -3.39 6.25 11.44
N LEU A 160 -2.56 5.61 10.62
CA LEU A 160 -2.01 4.29 10.92
C LEU A 160 -1.07 4.32 12.14
N GLU A 161 -0.24 5.36 12.27
CA GLU A 161 0.62 5.60 13.43
C GLU A 161 -0.20 5.88 14.71
N ALA A 162 -1.39 6.44 14.58
CA ALA A 162 -2.33 6.64 15.69
C ALA A 162 -3.17 5.38 16.02
N GLY A 163 -3.14 4.34 15.16
CA GLY A 163 -3.96 3.13 15.30
C GLY A 163 -5.37 3.26 14.70
N GLU A 164 -5.65 4.36 14.02
CA GLU A 164 -6.98 4.65 13.42
C GLU A 164 -7.14 3.93 12.07
N VAL A 165 -6.92 2.60 12.05
CA VAL A 165 -6.90 1.79 10.81
C VAL A 165 -8.24 1.80 10.08
N ARG A 166 -9.37 1.85 10.80
CA ARG A 166 -10.71 1.95 10.20
C ARG A 166 -10.85 3.26 9.42
N ARG A 167 -10.45 4.38 10.01
CA ARG A 167 -10.48 5.67 9.33
C ARG A 167 -9.47 5.72 8.18
N ALA A 168 -8.29 5.14 8.34
CA ALA A 168 -7.32 5.01 7.26
C ALA A 168 -7.91 4.26 6.04
N ALA A 169 -8.68 3.19 6.28
CA ALA A 169 -9.35 2.43 5.22
C ALA A 169 -10.37 3.29 4.43
N GLU A 170 -11.06 4.23 5.08
CA GLU A 170 -11.98 5.16 4.40
C GLU A 170 -11.25 6.10 3.42
N PHE A 171 -10.03 6.51 3.73
CA PHE A 171 -9.19 7.35 2.87
C PHE A 171 -8.43 6.53 1.83
N LEU A 172 -8.04 5.30 2.16
CA LEU A 172 -7.46 4.37 1.20
C LEU A 172 -8.48 3.90 0.16
N GLY A 173 -9.73 3.64 0.57
CA GLY A 173 -10.74 2.95 -0.24
C GLY A 173 -10.59 1.43 -0.23
N HIS A 174 -9.71 0.92 0.62
CA HIS A 174 -9.47 -0.50 0.93
C HIS A 174 -8.85 -0.61 2.32
N TYR A 175 -8.81 -1.80 2.92
CA TYR A 175 -8.12 -2.00 4.19
C TYR A 175 -6.61 -1.87 4.01
N PHE A 176 -5.94 -1.29 5.01
CA PHE A 176 -4.49 -1.36 5.07
C PHE A 176 -4.06 -2.80 5.27
N SER A 177 -3.13 -3.28 4.47
CA SER A 177 -2.66 -4.65 4.52
C SER A 177 -1.14 -4.75 4.71
N VAL A 178 -0.72 -5.86 5.31
CA VAL A 178 0.69 -6.23 5.42
C VAL A 178 0.86 -7.65 4.95
N GLU A 179 1.73 -7.85 3.96
CA GLU A 179 2.18 -9.16 3.51
C GLU A 179 3.52 -9.51 4.18
N GLY A 180 3.68 -10.76 4.57
CA GLY A 180 4.93 -11.24 5.13
C GLY A 180 5.04 -12.77 5.09
N THR A 181 6.25 -13.26 5.31
CA THR A 181 6.50 -14.70 5.42
C THR A 181 6.34 -15.14 6.88
N VAL A 182 5.60 -16.22 7.09
CA VAL A 182 5.41 -16.81 8.42
C VAL A 182 6.68 -17.51 8.87
N ARG A 183 7.19 -17.13 10.04
CA ARG A 183 8.39 -17.75 10.65
C ARG A 183 8.11 -18.28 12.04
N HIS A 184 9.02 -19.14 12.52
CA HIS A 184 8.97 -19.63 13.89
C HIS A 184 9.15 -18.48 14.88
N GLY A 185 8.19 -18.32 15.79
CA GLY A 185 8.30 -17.42 16.94
C GLY A 185 8.86 -18.13 18.18
N GLU A 186 8.91 -17.42 19.31
CA GLU A 186 9.40 -17.97 20.59
C GLU A 186 8.48 -19.03 21.22
N GLY A 187 7.34 -19.35 20.57
CA GLY A 187 6.45 -20.42 21.01
C GLY A 187 5.62 -20.10 22.26
N ILE A 188 5.55 -18.83 22.66
CA ILE A 188 4.75 -18.40 23.84
C ILE A 188 3.26 -18.72 23.63
N GLY A 189 2.74 -18.56 22.42
CA GLY A 189 1.37 -18.90 22.05
C GLY A 189 1.05 -20.39 22.18
N LYS A 190 2.01 -21.29 21.95
CA LYS A 190 1.83 -22.75 22.17
C LYS A 190 1.52 -23.10 23.63
N LYS A 191 2.09 -22.35 24.59
CA LYS A 191 1.80 -22.52 26.02
C LYS A 191 0.40 -22.05 26.41
N ALA A 192 -0.18 -21.12 25.64
CA ALA A 192 -1.51 -20.56 25.88
C ALA A 192 -2.62 -21.27 25.08
N LEU A 193 -2.35 -22.38 24.38
CA LEU A 193 -3.28 -23.11 23.50
C LEU A 193 -3.79 -22.31 22.28
N PHE A 194 -3.17 -21.18 21.96
CA PHE A 194 -3.47 -20.38 20.77
C PHE A 194 -2.21 -20.27 19.91
N PRO A 195 -2.01 -21.14 18.91
CA PRO A 195 -0.87 -21.03 18.01
C PRO A 195 -0.95 -19.72 17.23
N THR A 196 0.14 -18.96 17.22
CA THR A 196 0.25 -17.69 16.49
C THR A 196 1.21 -17.82 15.34
N ALA A 197 0.85 -17.23 14.18
CA ALA A 197 1.75 -17.01 13.06
C ALA A 197 2.53 -15.72 13.29
N ASN A 198 3.87 -15.81 13.19
CA ASN A 198 4.75 -14.65 13.30
C ASN A 198 5.11 -14.20 11.88
N LEU A 199 4.67 -13.00 11.49
CA LEU A 199 4.99 -12.42 10.19
C LEU A 199 6.23 -11.55 10.26
N ILE A 200 7.09 -11.71 9.29
CA ILE A 200 8.15 -10.75 8.97
C ILE A 200 7.73 -10.05 7.69
N PRO A 201 7.40 -8.75 7.75
CA PRO A 201 7.10 -7.94 6.57
C PRO A 201 8.26 -7.98 5.57
N GLU A 202 7.97 -8.06 4.28
CA GLU A 202 9.00 -8.17 3.23
C GLU A 202 9.80 -6.89 3.02
N GLU A 203 9.22 -5.70 3.31
CA GLU A 203 9.85 -4.40 3.08
C GLU A 203 9.57 -3.41 4.22
N HIS A 204 10.13 -2.21 4.12
CA HIS A 204 9.97 -1.11 5.06
C HIS A 204 8.54 -0.52 5.05
N ILE A 205 7.57 -1.34 5.44
CA ILE A 205 6.19 -0.91 5.61
C ILE A 205 6.08 -0.03 6.85
N ILE A 206 5.15 0.93 6.81
CA ILE A 206 4.88 1.81 7.93
C ILE A 206 4.60 1.04 9.21
N ALA A 207 5.20 1.49 10.31
CA ALA A 207 4.92 0.92 11.63
C ALA A 207 3.55 1.39 12.12
N LEU A 208 2.63 0.45 12.31
CA LEU A 208 1.36 0.71 13.00
C LEU A 208 1.59 1.04 14.47
N LYS A 209 0.63 1.75 15.09
CA LYS A 209 0.57 1.87 16.55
C LYS A 209 0.65 0.48 17.18
N ARG A 210 1.44 0.34 18.25
CA ARG A 210 1.52 -0.92 19.00
C ARG A 210 0.19 -1.27 19.62
N GLY A 211 -0.17 -2.55 19.61
CA GLY A 211 -1.40 -3.03 20.19
C GLY A 211 -2.00 -4.22 19.44
N VAL A 212 -3.21 -4.53 19.78
CA VAL A 212 -3.96 -5.67 19.24
C VAL A 212 -5.04 -5.20 18.30
N TYR A 213 -5.14 -5.87 17.15
CA TYR A 213 -6.02 -5.51 16.04
C TYR A 213 -6.92 -6.67 15.65
N ALA A 214 -8.12 -6.36 15.18
CA ALA A 214 -8.95 -7.27 14.41
C ALA A 214 -8.45 -7.25 12.96
N THR A 215 -8.15 -8.44 12.42
CA THR A 215 -7.61 -8.58 11.07
C THR A 215 -8.32 -9.68 10.29
N ARG A 216 -8.24 -9.62 8.97
CA ARG A 216 -8.54 -10.75 8.08
C ARG A 216 -7.24 -11.26 7.51
N ALA A 217 -6.99 -12.55 7.68
CA ALA A 217 -5.86 -13.22 7.07
C ALA A 217 -6.28 -13.86 5.75
N HIS A 218 -5.49 -13.63 4.70
CA HIS A 218 -5.62 -14.31 3.40
C HIS A 218 -4.60 -15.44 3.36
N LEU A 219 -5.10 -16.67 3.32
CA LEU A 219 -4.28 -17.87 3.36
C LEU A 219 -3.75 -18.23 1.96
N PRO A 220 -2.63 -18.94 1.87
CA PRO A 220 -2.04 -19.33 0.57
C PRO A 220 -2.95 -20.19 -0.31
N ASN A 221 -3.91 -20.90 0.27
CA ASN A 221 -4.92 -21.71 -0.45
C ASN A 221 -6.09 -20.88 -0.99
N GLY A 222 -6.10 -19.55 -0.79
CA GLY A 222 -7.15 -18.63 -1.21
C GLY A 222 -8.30 -18.47 -0.21
N GLU A 223 -8.29 -19.21 0.89
CA GLU A 223 -9.26 -19.02 1.98
C GLU A 223 -8.92 -17.79 2.84
N THR A 224 -9.89 -17.31 3.59
CA THR A 224 -9.69 -16.24 4.56
C THR A 224 -10.13 -16.68 5.93
N CYS A 225 -9.47 -16.17 6.97
CA CYS A 225 -9.93 -16.37 8.35
C CYS A 225 -9.77 -15.08 9.17
N VAL A 226 -10.51 -15.02 10.27
CA VAL A 226 -10.41 -13.92 11.23
C VAL A 226 -9.09 -14.05 11.99
N GLY A 227 -8.39 -12.94 12.17
CA GLY A 227 -7.17 -12.85 12.94
C GLY A 227 -7.29 -11.92 14.15
N VAL A 228 -6.60 -12.26 15.22
CA VAL A 228 -6.28 -11.35 16.32
C VAL A 228 -4.79 -11.10 16.26
N THR A 229 -4.41 -9.90 15.83
CA THR A 229 -3.03 -9.57 15.48
C THR A 229 -2.42 -8.62 16.50
N ASN A 230 -1.33 -9.02 17.13
CA ASN A 230 -0.50 -8.16 17.97
C ASN A 230 0.61 -7.52 17.12
N VAL A 231 0.66 -6.19 17.12
CA VAL A 231 1.76 -5.39 16.57
C VAL A 231 2.61 -4.90 17.73
N GLY A 232 3.82 -5.41 17.82
CA GLY A 232 4.77 -5.10 18.90
C GLY A 232 6.14 -4.72 18.37
N VAL A 233 7.10 -4.58 19.29
CA VAL A 233 8.52 -4.34 18.96
C VAL A 233 9.37 -5.23 19.82
N ARG A 234 10.32 -5.93 19.20
CA ARG A 234 11.37 -6.65 19.92
C ARG A 234 12.63 -5.79 20.02
N PRO A 235 13.17 -5.59 21.23
CA PRO A 235 14.54 -5.12 21.35
C PRO A 235 15.47 -6.17 20.78
N THR A 236 16.21 -5.85 19.72
CA THR A 236 17.30 -6.70 19.22
C THR A 236 18.63 -6.23 19.77
N VAL A 237 19.58 -7.15 19.89
CA VAL A 237 20.97 -6.88 20.38
C VAL A 237 21.69 -5.83 19.49
N SER A 238 21.13 -5.51 18.32
CA SER A 238 21.69 -4.58 17.32
C SER A 238 21.01 -3.18 17.33
N ASP A 239 20.40 -2.74 18.42
CA ASP A 239 19.73 -1.41 18.58
C ASP A 239 18.63 -1.09 17.56
N LYS A 240 18.22 -2.02 16.71
CA LYS A 240 17.10 -1.85 15.80
C LYS A 240 15.84 -2.46 16.42
N ASN A 241 14.93 -1.61 16.84
CA ASN A 241 13.57 -2.03 17.23
C ASN A 241 12.89 -2.68 16.01
N THR A 242 12.86 -4.00 15.98
CA THR A 242 12.18 -4.74 14.90
C THR A 242 10.70 -4.85 15.23
N VAL A 243 9.84 -4.35 14.34
CA VAL A 243 8.40 -4.54 14.42
C VAL A 243 8.08 -6.02 14.32
N THR A 244 7.29 -6.52 15.26
CA THR A 244 6.77 -7.90 15.26
C THR A 244 5.29 -7.88 14.99
N ILE A 245 4.83 -8.77 14.11
CA ILE A 245 3.42 -8.97 13.79
C ILE A 245 3.10 -10.42 14.10
N GLU A 246 2.36 -10.64 15.18
CA GLU A 246 1.97 -11.97 15.62
C GLU A 246 0.44 -12.09 15.56
N THR A 247 -0.07 -13.03 14.77
CA THR A 247 -1.52 -13.22 14.60
C THR A 247 -1.98 -14.58 15.07
N TYR A 248 -2.99 -14.62 15.91
CA TYR A 248 -3.80 -15.80 16.17
C TYR A 248 -4.90 -15.88 15.12
N LEU A 249 -4.96 -16.99 14.39
CA LEU A 249 -5.95 -17.25 13.34
C LEU A 249 -7.10 -18.06 13.95
N VAL A 250 -8.28 -17.45 14.02
CA VAL A 250 -9.45 -18.03 14.68
C VAL A 250 -9.95 -19.27 13.91
N GLY A 251 -9.99 -20.40 14.60
CA GLY A 251 -10.46 -21.67 14.02
C GLY A 251 -9.54 -22.31 12.98
N PHE A 252 -8.37 -21.77 12.75
CA PHE A 252 -7.40 -22.36 11.82
C PHE A 252 -6.53 -23.42 12.52
N ASP A 253 -6.47 -24.60 11.92
CA ASP A 253 -5.58 -25.69 12.33
C ASP A 253 -4.79 -26.15 11.11
N GLY A 254 -3.54 -25.71 11.02
CA GLY A 254 -2.66 -26.00 9.89
C GLY A 254 -1.26 -25.43 10.06
N ASP A 255 -0.36 -25.78 9.15
CA ASP A 255 1.01 -25.29 9.12
C ASP A 255 1.15 -24.20 8.03
N LEU A 256 1.62 -23.03 8.44
CA LEU A 256 1.88 -21.86 7.57
C LEU A 256 3.36 -21.48 7.53
N TYR A 257 4.24 -22.23 8.17
CA TYR A 257 5.66 -21.88 8.19
C TYR A 257 6.28 -21.83 6.79
N GLY A 258 7.01 -20.75 6.53
CA GLY A 258 7.63 -20.48 5.23
C GLY A 258 6.66 -19.98 4.16
N GLN A 259 5.36 -19.93 4.45
CA GLN A 259 4.35 -19.47 3.51
C GLN A 259 4.12 -17.96 3.65
N LYS A 260 3.64 -17.33 2.58
CA LYS A 260 3.21 -15.94 2.58
C LYS A 260 1.82 -15.83 3.19
N LEU A 261 1.62 -14.82 4.00
CA LEU A 261 0.35 -14.47 4.61
C LEU A 261 0.13 -12.96 4.46
N GLN A 262 -1.04 -12.56 4.00
CA GLN A 262 -1.46 -11.16 3.98
C GLN A 262 -2.49 -10.94 5.09
N LEU A 263 -2.34 -9.84 5.83
CA LEU A 263 -3.26 -9.42 6.89
C LEU A 263 -3.87 -8.07 6.54
N ASP A 264 -5.19 -8.01 6.41
CA ASP A 264 -5.94 -6.76 6.31
C ASP A 264 -6.32 -6.29 7.72
N PHE A 265 -6.05 -5.04 8.06
CA PHE A 265 -6.31 -4.45 9.36
C PHE A 265 -7.66 -3.74 9.39
N PHE A 266 -8.59 -4.23 10.20
CA PHE A 266 -9.97 -3.74 10.28
C PHE A 266 -10.18 -2.72 11.39
N ASP A 267 -9.70 -3.03 12.61
CA ASP A 267 -9.87 -2.16 13.75
C ASP A 267 -8.79 -2.37 14.82
N TYR A 268 -8.58 -1.33 15.64
CA TYR A 268 -7.71 -1.36 16.79
C TYR A 268 -8.52 -1.79 18.03
N LEU A 269 -8.18 -2.92 18.63
CA LEU A 269 -8.94 -3.46 19.76
C LEU A 269 -8.47 -2.93 21.09
N ARG A 270 -7.15 -2.86 21.32
CA ARG A 270 -6.57 -2.43 22.60
C ARG A 270 -5.05 -2.26 22.54
N GLU A 271 -4.50 -1.63 23.56
CA GLU A 271 -3.06 -1.57 23.80
C GLU A 271 -2.47 -2.93 24.20
N GLU A 272 -1.15 -3.10 24.04
CA GLU A 272 -0.42 -4.22 24.58
C GLU A 272 -0.56 -4.26 26.11
N LYS A 273 -0.73 -5.44 26.68
CA LYS A 273 -0.81 -5.65 28.11
C LYS A 273 0.04 -6.85 28.52
N LYS A 274 0.77 -6.71 29.62
CA LYS A 274 1.39 -7.87 30.29
C LYS A 274 0.34 -8.61 31.11
N PHE A 275 0.37 -9.93 31.06
CA PHE A 275 -0.56 -10.80 31.78
C PHE A 275 0.14 -11.45 32.96
N SER A 276 -0.57 -11.57 34.08
CA SER A 276 -0.05 -12.17 35.31
C SER A 276 -0.07 -13.71 35.25
N SER A 277 -0.91 -14.29 34.40
CA SER A 277 -1.04 -15.73 34.23
C SER A 277 -1.40 -16.13 32.79
N THR A 278 -1.10 -17.38 32.43
CA THR A 278 -1.51 -17.97 31.13
C THR A 278 -3.03 -17.98 30.97
N ARG A 279 -3.80 -18.16 32.08
CA ARG A 279 -5.25 -18.14 32.06
C ARG A 279 -5.79 -16.75 31.70
N GLU A 280 -5.25 -15.70 32.30
CA GLU A 280 -5.63 -14.30 31.93
C GLU A 280 -5.35 -14.00 30.46
N LEU A 281 -4.20 -14.44 29.95
CA LEU A 281 -3.85 -14.32 28.54
C LEU A 281 -4.86 -15.07 27.64
N HIS A 282 -5.18 -16.32 27.99
CA HIS A 282 -6.16 -17.15 27.27
C HIS A 282 -7.53 -16.48 27.20
N ASP A 283 -8.06 -16.04 28.34
CA ASP A 283 -9.39 -15.42 28.43
C ASP A 283 -9.44 -14.11 27.60
N MET A 284 -8.34 -13.35 27.59
CA MET A 284 -8.25 -12.12 26.81
C MET A 284 -8.18 -12.40 25.30
N ILE A 285 -7.40 -13.39 24.85
CA ILE A 285 -7.35 -13.77 23.44
C ILE A 285 -8.73 -14.25 22.98
N ALA A 286 -9.40 -15.09 23.76
CA ALA A 286 -10.74 -15.56 23.44
C ALA A 286 -11.78 -14.42 23.38
N LYS A 287 -11.64 -13.40 24.24
CA LYS A 287 -12.46 -12.18 24.15
C LYS A 287 -12.18 -11.41 22.87
N ASN A 288 -10.91 -11.15 22.55
CA ASN A 288 -10.53 -10.44 21.34
C ASN A 288 -10.93 -11.20 20.07
N ALA A 289 -10.90 -12.56 20.08
CA ALA A 289 -11.36 -13.36 18.95
C ALA A 289 -12.85 -13.12 18.66
N ARG A 290 -13.71 -13.18 19.67
CA ARG A 290 -15.15 -12.89 19.51
C ARG A 290 -15.41 -11.46 19.01
N GLU A 291 -14.64 -10.48 19.50
CA GLU A 291 -14.74 -9.09 19.07
C GLU A 291 -14.30 -8.94 17.60
N ALA A 292 -13.19 -9.57 17.21
CA ALA A 292 -12.70 -9.59 15.85
C ALA A 292 -13.69 -10.26 14.88
N GLU A 293 -14.33 -11.38 15.27
CA GLU A 293 -15.36 -12.05 14.47
C GLU A 293 -16.59 -11.15 14.20
N MET A 294 -16.93 -10.25 15.12
CA MET A 294 -18.01 -9.28 14.90
C MET A 294 -17.62 -8.15 13.94
N ILE A 295 -16.34 -7.78 13.93
CA ILE A 295 -15.81 -6.66 13.13
C ILE A 295 -15.50 -7.09 11.70
N VAL A 296 -14.94 -8.27 11.52
CA VAL A 296 -14.35 -8.75 10.26
C VAL A 296 -15.37 -9.43 9.33
N LYS A 297 -16.63 -9.46 9.69
CA LYS A 297 -17.73 -10.10 8.92
C LYS A 297 -17.84 -9.62 7.50
#